data_964e515c898a3a474061259f93ca6e98
#
_entry.id   964e515c898a3a474061259f93ca6e98
#
_cell.length_a   1.000
_cell.length_b   1.000
_cell.length_c   1.000
_cell.angle_alpha   90.00
_cell.angle_beta   90.00
_cell.angle_gamma   90.00
#
_symmetry.space_group_name_H-M   'P 1'
#
loop_
_entity.id
_entity.type
_entity.pdbx_description
1 polymer ?
#
loop_
_entity_poly.entity_id
_entity_poly.type
_entity_poly.pdbx_seq_one_letter_code
_entity_poly.pdbx_strand_id
1 'polypeptide(L)' 'MKCRLKVFGIGAEILGGREVEVHFPGLTVGDLRQFLVARYPQLGELRSLYLAVNHQYATDQQAIAEGEEIALIPPVSGG' A
#
# COMPACT_ATOMS: atom_id res chain seq x y z
N MET A 1 2.32 -7.19 12.05
CA MET A 1 0.88 -6.85 11.86
C MET A 1 0.40 -7.40 10.52
N LYS A 2 -0.82 -7.85 10.48
CA LYS A 2 -1.44 -8.35 9.27
C LYS A 2 -2.46 -7.35 8.76
N CYS A 3 -2.44 -7.05 7.46
CA CYS A 3 -3.46 -6.20 6.87
C CYS A 3 -3.79 -6.70 5.46
N ARG A 4 -4.94 -6.24 4.97
CA ARG A 4 -5.39 -6.58 3.62
C ARG A 4 -5.28 -5.36 2.74
N LEU A 5 -4.60 -5.54 1.61
CA LEU A 5 -4.42 -4.48 0.64
C LEU A 5 -5.39 -4.65 -0.51
N LYS A 6 -6.04 -3.56 -0.89
CA LYS A 6 -6.70 -3.47 -2.18
C LYS A 6 -5.77 -2.72 -3.10
N VAL A 7 -5.47 -3.32 -4.24
CA VAL A 7 -4.44 -2.80 -5.13
C VAL A 7 -5.06 -2.46 -6.48
N PHE A 8 -4.72 -1.30 -6.99
CA PHE A 8 -5.29 -0.79 -8.23
C PHE A 8 -4.24 -0.56 -9.29
N GLY A 9 -4.67 -0.58 -10.55
CA GLY A 9 -3.81 -0.22 -11.66
C GLY A 9 -2.53 -1.03 -11.76
N ILE A 10 -1.44 -0.33 -12.01
CA ILE A 10 -0.12 -0.98 -12.16
C ILE A 10 0.29 -1.71 -10.88
N GLY A 11 -0.20 -1.24 -9.73
CA GLY A 11 0.11 -1.92 -8.47
C GLY A 11 -0.36 -3.34 -8.44
N ALA A 12 -1.52 -3.63 -9.03
CA ALA A 12 -2.05 -4.99 -9.06
C ALA A 12 -1.15 -5.90 -9.87
N GLU A 13 -0.54 -5.39 -10.94
CA GLU A 13 0.40 -6.17 -11.74
C GLU A 13 1.68 -6.43 -10.96
N ILE A 14 2.15 -5.43 -10.23
CA ILE A 14 3.38 -5.57 -9.45
C ILE A 14 3.22 -6.58 -8.32
N LEU A 15 2.10 -6.51 -7.61
CA LEU A 15 1.87 -7.39 -6.47
C LEU A 15 1.27 -8.74 -6.85
N GLY A 16 0.77 -8.86 -8.07
CA GLY A 16 0.23 -10.13 -8.52
C GLY A 16 -1.23 -10.36 -8.19
N GLY A 17 -1.97 -9.31 -7.86
CA GLY A 17 -3.38 -9.44 -7.59
C GLY A 17 -4.01 -8.17 -7.11
N ARG A 18 -5.33 -8.14 -7.12
CA ARG A 18 -6.11 -6.96 -6.70
C ARG A 18 -6.32 -6.89 -5.20
N GLU A 19 -6.22 -8.03 -4.54
CA GLU A 19 -6.32 -8.10 -3.09
C GLU A 19 -5.17 -8.96 -2.61
N VAL A 20 -4.37 -8.41 -1.70
CA VAL A 20 -3.19 -9.08 -1.21
C VAL A 20 -3.15 -8.93 0.30
N GLU A 21 -2.94 -10.04 1.00
CA GLU A 21 -2.75 -10.00 2.43
C GLU A 21 -1.26 -9.93 2.70
N VAL A 22 -0.86 -9.00 3.58
CA VAL A 22 0.54 -8.84 3.92
C VAL A 22 0.73 -8.89 5.42
N HIS A 23 1.88 -9.42 5.82
CA HIS A 23 2.34 -9.40 7.20
C HIS A 23 3.59 -8.53 7.22
N PHE A 24 3.62 -7.51 8.04
CA PHE A 24 4.76 -6.61 8.09
C PHE A 24 5.10 -6.23 9.52
N PRO A 25 6.37 -5.97 9.81
CA PRO A 25 6.79 -5.56 11.15
C PRO A 25 6.61 -4.05 11.30
N GLY A 26 5.54 -3.61 11.92
CA GLY A 26 5.32 -2.21 12.07
C GLY A 26 3.89 -1.89 12.48
N LEU A 27 3.62 -0.61 12.67
CA LEU A 27 2.34 -0.13 13.18
C LEU A 27 1.77 1.04 12.39
N THR A 28 2.54 1.64 11.49
CA THR A 28 2.11 2.84 10.78
C THR A 28 2.06 2.63 9.29
N VAL A 29 1.39 3.57 8.62
CA VAL A 29 1.32 3.59 7.16
C VAL A 29 2.73 3.67 6.56
N GLY A 30 3.60 4.46 7.17
CA GLY A 30 4.99 4.56 6.70
C GLY A 30 5.74 3.25 6.82
N ASP A 31 5.50 2.51 7.90
CA ASP A 31 6.11 1.19 8.07
C ASP A 31 5.66 0.25 6.97
N LEU A 32 4.37 0.27 6.65
CA LEU A 32 3.84 -0.56 5.58
C LEU A 32 4.41 -0.16 4.23
N ARG A 33 4.50 1.14 3.97
CA ARG A 33 5.07 1.64 2.72
C ARG A 33 6.50 1.16 2.55
N GLN A 34 7.32 1.28 3.57
CA GLN A 34 8.71 0.84 3.50
C GLN A 34 8.80 -0.66 3.27
N PHE A 35 7.96 -1.43 3.94
CA PHE A 35 7.94 -2.87 3.76
C PHE A 35 7.59 -3.24 2.32
N LEU A 36 6.58 -2.58 1.76
CA LEU A 36 6.13 -2.88 0.40
C LEU A 36 7.18 -2.50 -0.64
N VAL A 37 7.84 -1.36 -0.47
CA VAL A 37 8.88 -0.93 -1.41
C VAL A 37 10.08 -1.87 -1.35
N ALA A 38 10.41 -2.35 -0.15
CA ALA A 38 11.53 -3.29 0.00
C ALA A 38 11.20 -4.64 -0.65
N ARG A 39 9.96 -5.09 -0.53
CA ARG A 39 9.57 -6.38 -1.08
C ARG A 39 9.26 -6.31 -2.57
N TYR A 40 8.75 -5.17 -3.01
CA TYR A 40 8.41 -4.94 -4.42
C TYR A 40 9.10 -3.65 -4.88
N PRO A 41 10.38 -3.74 -5.25
CA PRO A 41 11.13 -2.53 -5.60
C PRO A 41 10.51 -1.69 -6.71
N GLN A 42 9.72 -2.32 -7.58
CA GLN A 42 9.05 -1.59 -8.64
C GLN A 42 8.09 -0.52 -8.10
N LEU A 43 7.57 -0.71 -6.89
CA LEU A 43 6.71 0.30 -6.28
C LEU A 43 7.49 1.58 -5.99
N GLY A 44 8.76 1.46 -5.67
CA GLY A 44 9.61 2.63 -5.41
C GLY A 44 9.93 3.43 -6.64
N GLU A 45 9.71 2.86 -7.82
CA GLU A 45 9.96 3.55 -9.09
C GLU A 45 8.76 4.34 -9.58
N LEU A 46 7.62 4.20 -8.93
CA LEU A 46 6.43 4.94 -9.31
C LEU A 46 6.56 6.40 -8.90
N ARG A 47 5.95 7.29 -9.69
CA ARG A 47 5.97 8.72 -9.41
C ARG A 47 5.36 9.05 -8.05
N SER A 48 4.32 8.34 -7.71
CA SER A 48 3.66 8.51 -6.42
C SER A 48 3.04 7.20 -6.02
N LEU A 49 2.85 7.04 -4.73
CA LEU A 49 2.22 5.85 -4.18
C LEU A 49 1.46 6.30 -2.95
N TYR A 50 0.14 6.30 -3.05
CA TYR A 50 -0.71 6.71 -1.95
C TYR A 50 -1.30 5.50 -1.26
N LEU A 51 -1.39 5.58 0.05
CA LEU A 51 -2.10 4.57 0.84
C LEU A 51 -3.30 5.24 1.47
N ALA A 52 -4.45 4.60 1.33
CA ALA A 52 -5.68 5.10 1.91
C ALA A 52 -6.20 4.09 2.93
N VAL A 53 -6.57 4.58 4.09
CA VAL A 53 -7.13 3.76 5.17
C VAL A 53 -8.58 4.19 5.32
N ASN A 54 -9.49 3.23 5.23
CA ASN A 54 -10.93 3.50 5.31
C ASN A 54 -11.36 4.60 4.34
N HIS A 55 -10.89 4.49 3.09
CA HIS A 55 -11.24 5.39 1.99
C HIS A 55 -10.72 6.82 2.14
N GLN A 56 -9.74 7.05 3.01
CA GLN A 56 -9.12 8.35 3.17
C GLN A 56 -7.62 8.23 3.02
N TYR A 57 -7.02 9.15 2.28
CA TYR A 57 -5.57 9.18 2.15
C TYR A 57 -4.94 9.34 3.52
N ALA A 58 -3.93 8.55 3.78
CA ALA A 58 -3.29 8.53 5.08
C ALA A 58 -1.87 9.06 4.99
N THR A 59 -1.42 9.70 6.08
CA THR A 59 -0.03 10.11 6.20
C THR A 59 0.80 8.94 6.70
N ASP A 60 2.11 9.03 6.54
CA ASP A 60 2.98 7.96 6.99
C ASP A 60 2.96 7.76 8.50
N GLN A 61 2.60 8.80 9.24
CA GLN A 61 2.54 8.73 10.70
C GLN A 61 1.27 8.08 11.22
N GLN A 62 0.27 7.90 10.37
CA GLN A 62 -0.99 7.33 10.83
C GLN A 62 -0.83 5.87 11.23
N ALA A 63 -1.38 5.53 12.40
CA ALA A 63 -1.35 4.15 12.87
C ALA A 63 -2.36 3.31 12.10
N ILE A 64 -2.01 2.04 11.91
CA ILE A 64 -2.89 1.07 11.26
C ILE A 64 -3.36 0.09 12.32
N ALA A 65 -4.66 -0.17 12.38
CA ALA A 65 -5.20 -1.19 13.26
C ALA A 65 -5.22 -2.53 12.51
N GLU A 66 -5.02 -3.60 13.24
CA GLU A 66 -5.02 -4.92 12.62
C GLU A 66 -6.37 -5.19 11.98
N GLY A 67 -6.34 -5.75 10.77
CA GLY A 67 -7.57 -6.07 10.05
C GLY A 67 -8.14 -4.93 9.23
N GLU A 68 -7.58 -3.73 9.33
CA GLU A 68 -8.04 -2.64 8.49
C GLU A 68 -7.73 -2.89 7.02
N GLU A 69 -8.63 -2.40 6.17
CA GLU A 69 -8.44 -2.48 4.74
C GLU A 69 -7.69 -1.24 4.27
N ILE A 70 -6.64 -1.46 3.50
CA ILE A 70 -5.80 -0.37 3.02
C ILE A 70 -5.77 -0.43 1.50
N ALA A 71 -6.02 0.70 0.86
CA ALA A 71 -5.95 0.79 -0.58
C ALA A 71 -4.57 1.29 -0.99
N LEU A 72 -3.97 0.62 -1.95
CA LEU A 72 -2.70 1.01 -2.52
C LEU A 72 -2.99 1.65 -3.87
N ILE A 73 -2.74 2.95 -3.97
CA ILE A 73 -3.16 3.74 -5.12
C ILE A 73 -1.92 4.27 -5.85
N PRO A 74 -1.59 3.68 -7.00
CA PRO A 74 -0.45 4.17 -7.79
C PRO A 74 -0.84 5.44 -8.55
N PRO A 75 0.11 6.09 -9.21
CA PRO A 75 -0.22 7.27 -10.00
C PRO A 75 -1.16 6.91 -11.15
N VAL A 76 -2.04 7.84 -11.46
CA VAL A 76 -2.94 7.68 -12.60
C VAL A 76 -2.15 8.06 -13.85
N SER A 77 -2.11 7.14 -14.81
CA SER A 77 -1.37 7.40 -16.02
C SER A 77 -2.15 8.36 -16.91
N GLY A 78 -1.47 9.43 -17.27
CA GLY A 78 -1.77 10.26 -18.35
C GLY A 78 -3.17 10.77 -18.55
N GLY A 79 -3.92 10.50 -17.71
CA GLY A 79 -5.31 10.93 -17.78
C GLY A 79 -5.59 11.82 -18.92
#